data_a80246c561629c381ba7e4ff62be76f0
#
_entry.id   a80246c561629c381ba7e4ff62be76f0
#
_cell.length_a   1.000
_cell.length_b   1.000
_cell.length_c   1.000
_cell.angle_alpha   90.00
_cell.angle_beta   90.00
_cell.angle_gamma   90.00
#
_symmetry.space_group_name_H-M   'P 1'
#
loop_
_entity.id
_entity.type
_entity.pdbx_description
1 polymer ?
#
loop_
_entity_poly.entity_id
_entity_poly.type
_entity_poly.pdbx_seq_one_letter_code
_entity_poly.pdbx_strand_id
1 'polypeptide(L)'
;MTGVQTCALPISKYFTAHPTIAKEKLVADINLDQLRAIFPLKILTMLAIDESTLGDTVKKVAEPMGIRIQPDPEPERNLLRRSDHYSFMQIGVPSTGFIFGYEKGTPEEAVYRRWYAERYHSPADDINQPWDPPAAAKFNDFFNNLVMELANAPDRPHWKAGSSFAK
;
A
#
# COMPACT_ATOMS: atom_id res chain seq x y z
N MET A 1 -19.84 15.22 10.24
CA MET A 1 -19.86 13.95 10.97
C MET A 1 -18.62 13.16 10.60
N THR A 2 -17.71 13.12 11.53
CA THR A 2 -16.35 12.59 11.39
C THR A 2 -16.28 11.30 12.22
N GLY A 3 -16.72 10.19 11.71
CA GLY A 3 -16.95 9.15 12.70
C GLY A 3 -16.65 7.71 12.35
N VAL A 4 -16.02 7.36 11.25
CA VAL A 4 -15.87 5.93 10.92
C VAL A 4 -14.45 5.51 10.52
N GLN A 5 -13.49 6.40 10.47
CA GLN A 5 -12.15 6.08 9.97
C GLN A 5 -11.15 5.56 11.01
N THR A 6 -11.56 5.21 12.21
CA THR A 6 -10.61 5.04 13.31
C THR A 6 -10.50 3.62 13.86
N CYS A 7 -11.09 2.62 13.25
CA CYS A 7 -11.02 1.29 13.85
C CYS A 7 -9.68 0.60 13.62
N ALA A 8 -9.04 0.76 12.46
CA ALA A 8 -7.78 0.08 12.15
C ALA A 8 -6.56 0.76 12.80
N LEU A 9 -6.40 2.08 12.67
CA LEU A 9 -5.28 2.81 13.27
C LEU A 9 -5.09 2.60 14.79
N PRO A 10 -6.13 2.55 15.62
CA PRO A 10 -5.99 2.18 17.01
C PRO A 10 -5.46 0.75 17.21
N ILE A 11 -5.84 -0.20 16.34
CA ILE A 11 -5.41 -1.60 16.43
C ILE A 11 -3.93 -1.73 16.09
N SER A 12 -3.48 -1.15 14.98
CA SER A 12 -2.06 -1.18 14.59
C SER A 12 -1.17 -0.45 15.60
N LYS A 13 -1.62 0.69 16.14
CA LYS A 13 -0.93 1.39 17.22
C LYS A 13 -0.84 0.54 18.48
N TYR A 14 -1.92 -0.14 18.85
CA TYR A 14 -1.92 -1.03 20.00
C TYR A 14 -0.94 -2.19 19.79
N PHE A 15 -1.00 -2.87 18.64
CA PHE A 15 -0.09 -3.96 18.32
C PHE A 15 1.38 -3.51 18.34
N THR A 16 1.70 -2.38 17.75
CA THR A 16 3.08 -1.87 17.71
C THR A 16 3.61 -1.43 19.07
N ALA A 17 2.72 -1.03 19.99
CA ALA A 17 3.06 -0.76 21.39
C ALA A 17 3.15 -2.03 22.25
N HIS A 18 2.40 -3.08 21.91
CA HIS A 18 2.29 -4.32 22.65
C HIS A 18 2.39 -5.54 21.72
N PRO A 19 3.52 -5.70 20.99
CA PRO A 19 3.62 -6.74 19.99
C PRO A 19 3.59 -8.14 20.65
N THR A 20 2.85 -9.06 20.03
CA THR A 20 2.77 -10.47 20.47
C THR A 20 3.98 -11.30 20.06
N ILE A 21 4.85 -10.72 19.22
CA ILE A 21 6.13 -11.30 18.80
C ILE A 21 7.22 -10.26 18.99
N ALA A 22 8.46 -10.69 19.16
CA ALA A 22 9.59 -9.79 19.29
C ALA A 22 9.70 -8.88 18.04
N LYS A 23 9.90 -7.58 18.23
CA LYS A 23 9.98 -6.58 17.16
C LYS A 23 10.99 -6.97 16.09
N GLU A 24 12.11 -7.52 16.51
CA GLU A 24 13.20 -7.97 15.65
C GLU A 24 12.81 -9.13 14.72
N LYS A 25 11.66 -9.75 14.96
CA LYS A 25 11.06 -10.78 14.08
C LYS A 25 10.12 -10.20 13.03
N LEU A 26 9.73 -8.94 13.16
CA LEU A 26 8.95 -8.24 12.14
C LEU A 26 9.85 -7.91 10.96
N VAL A 27 9.64 -8.51 9.82
CA VAL A 27 10.46 -8.34 8.62
C VAL A 27 10.05 -7.10 7.83
N ALA A 28 8.77 -7.00 7.55
CA ALA A 28 8.13 -5.90 6.83
C ALA A 28 6.64 -5.88 7.18
N ASP A 29 6.00 -4.75 6.91
CA ASP A 29 4.54 -4.63 6.90
C ASP A 29 4.06 -4.17 5.52
N ILE A 30 3.05 -4.85 4.99
CA ILE A 30 2.44 -4.51 3.71
C ILE A 30 0.94 -4.31 3.93
N ASN A 31 0.53 -3.06 3.94
CA ASN A 31 -0.85 -2.69 4.18
C ASN A 31 -1.68 -2.70 2.89
N LEU A 32 -2.83 -3.37 2.92
CA LEU A 32 -3.72 -3.56 1.78
C LEU A 32 -5.08 -2.86 1.98
N ASP A 33 -5.07 -1.62 2.41
CA ASP A 33 -6.28 -0.88 2.78
C ASP A 33 -6.99 -0.26 1.56
N GLN A 34 -6.27 0.29 0.60
CA GLN A 34 -6.82 1.15 -0.46
C GLN A 34 -6.82 0.51 -1.85
N LEU A 35 -6.98 -0.81 -1.92
CA LEU A 35 -6.93 -1.54 -3.18
C LEU A 35 -8.30 -1.58 -3.86
N ARG A 36 -8.43 -0.84 -4.96
CA ARG A 36 -9.65 -0.78 -5.78
C ARG A 36 -9.35 -1.20 -7.20
N ALA A 37 -9.62 -2.46 -7.51
CA ALA A 37 -9.51 -3.01 -8.85
C ALA A 37 -10.70 -2.58 -9.70
N ILE A 38 -10.74 -1.32 -10.13
CA ILE A 38 -11.83 -0.72 -10.91
C ILE A 38 -11.41 -0.37 -12.35
N PHE A 39 -10.17 -0.67 -12.71
CA PHE A 39 -9.60 -0.56 -14.06
C PHE A 39 -8.38 -1.48 -14.16
N PRO A 40 -7.88 -1.78 -15.39
CA PRO A 40 -6.75 -2.67 -15.59
C PRO A 40 -5.49 -2.27 -14.81
N LEU A 41 -4.85 -3.22 -14.13
CA LEU A 41 -3.63 -2.99 -13.37
C LEU A 41 -2.42 -2.83 -14.29
N LYS A 42 -2.07 -1.60 -14.58
CA LYS A 42 -0.85 -1.20 -15.31
C LYS A 42 0.14 -0.48 -14.41
N ILE A 43 -0.38 0.25 -13.43
CA ILE A 43 0.39 1.08 -12.52
C ILE A 43 -0.06 0.78 -11.09
N LEU A 44 0.92 0.67 -10.21
CA LEU A 44 0.70 0.55 -8.77
C LEU A 44 1.44 1.67 -8.06
N THR A 45 0.72 2.51 -7.34
CA THR A 45 1.32 3.51 -6.45
C THR A 45 1.78 2.82 -5.19
N MET A 46 3.03 3.03 -4.82
CA MET A 46 3.62 2.54 -3.58
C MET A 46 3.93 3.71 -2.65
N LEU A 47 3.40 3.66 -1.45
CA LEU A 47 3.72 4.64 -0.41
C LEU A 47 5.12 4.35 0.15
N ALA A 48 5.91 5.40 0.39
CA ALA A 48 7.30 5.30 0.88
C ALA A 48 8.24 4.49 -0.04
N ILE A 49 8.05 4.57 -1.35
CA ILE A 49 8.77 3.77 -2.36
C ILE A 49 10.30 3.85 -2.25
N ASP A 50 10.85 5.01 -1.92
CA ASP A 50 12.30 5.27 -1.90
C ASP A 50 12.90 5.26 -0.49
N GLU A 51 12.09 5.06 0.55
CA GLU A 51 12.52 5.12 1.95
C GLU A 51 13.28 3.86 2.39
N SER A 52 13.02 2.71 1.78
CA SER A 52 13.62 1.43 2.17
C SER A 52 13.93 0.54 0.97
N THR A 53 14.71 -0.52 1.19
CA THR A 53 14.99 -1.55 0.17
C THR A 53 13.76 -2.38 -0.19
N LEU A 54 12.67 -2.28 0.58
CA LEU A 54 11.38 -2.86 0.22
C LEU A 54 10.88 -2.36 -1.14
N GLY A 55 11.11 -1.07 -1.45
CA GLY A 55 10.78 -0.49 -2.74
C GLY A 55 11.52 -1.13 -3.92
N ASP A 56 12.79 -1.51 -3.71
CA ASP A 56 13.58 -2.18 -4.74
C ASP A 56 13.05 -3.60 -5.00
N THR A 57 12.68 -4.33 -3.94
CA THR A 57 12.04 -5.65 -4.04
C THR A 57 10.69 -5.57 -4.77
N VAL A 58 9.87 -4.57 -4.43
CA VAL A 58 8.58 -4.35 -5.10
C VAL A 58 8.76 -4.09 -6.60
N LYS A 59 9.70 -3.23 -6.99
CA LYS A 59 10.01 -2.96 -8.40
C LYS A 59 10.45 -4.23 -9.13
N LYS A 60 11.36 -5.01 -8.52
CA LYS A 60 11.86 -6.29 -9.06
C LYS A 60 10.74 -7.29 -9.36
N VAL A 61 9.76 -7.41 -8.47
CA VAL A 61 8.62 -8.32 -8.64
C VAL A 61 7.61 -7.80 -9.64
N ALA A 62 7.37 -6.50 -9.68
CA ALA A 62 6.35 -5.86 -10.52
C ALA A 62 6.74 -5.83 -12.00
N GLU A 63 8.02 -5.59 -12.29
CA GLU A 63 8.53 -5.38 -13.66
C GLU A 63 8.22 -6.55 -14.62
N PRO A 64 8.50 -7.83 -14.29
CA PRO A 64 8.17 -8.95 -15.17
C PRO A 64 6.66 -9.11 -15.42
N MET A 65 5.83 -8.58 -14.52
CA MET A 65 4.37 -8.65 -14.60
C MET A 65 3.78 -7.49 -15.41
N GLY A 66 4.64 -6.59 -15.95
CA GLY A 66 4.20 -5.39 -16.65
C GLY A 66 3.41 -4.43 -15.75
N ILE A 67 3.80 -4.34 -14.47
CA ILE A 67 3.26 -3.38 -13.51
C ILE A 67 4.31 -2.31 -13.24
N ARG A 68 4.01 -1.08 -13.60
CA ARG A 68 4.87 0.06 -13.28
C ARG A 68 4.62 0.52 -11.85
N ILE A 69 5.66 0.64 -11.06
CA ILE A 69 5.58 1.20 -9.71
C ILE A 69 5.86 2.69 -9.77
N GLN A 70 5.02 3.48 -9.09
CA GLN A 70 5.18 4.93 -9.00
C GLN A 70 5.07 5.42 -7.55
N PRO A 71 5.66 6.57 -7.22
CA PRO A 71 5.42 7.24 -5.94
C PRO A 71 3.99 7.77 -5.86
N ASP A 72 3.59 8.21 -4.67
CA ASP A 72 2.30 8.88 -4.46
C ASP A 72 2.23 10.16 -5.31
N PRO A 73 1.28 10.27 -6.27
CA PRO A 73 1.13 11.46 -7.09
C PRO A 73 0.44 12.63 -6.36
N GLU A 74 -0.10 12.38 -5.16
CA GLU A 74 -0.85 13.35 -4.34
C GLU A 74 -0.35 13.36 -2.88
N PRO A 75 0.95 13.62 -2.62
CA PRO A 75 1.54 13.52 -1.29
C PRO A 75 0.92 14.49 -0.28
N GLU A 76 0.30 15.57 -0.74
CA GLU A 76 -0.43 16.54 0.08
C GLU A 76 -1.64 15.92 0.80
N ARG A 77 -2.16 14.80 0.31
CA ARG A 77 -3.23 14.03 0.98
C ARG A 77 -2.73 13.29 2.22
N ASN A 78 -1.40 13.20 2.38
CA ASN A 78 -0.73 12.60 3.52
C ASN A 78 -1.19 11.15 3.80
N LEU A 79 -1.40 10.36 2.76
CA LEU A 79 -1.89 8.98 2.86
C LEU A 79 -0.92 8.10 3.64
N LEU A 80 0.39 8.35 3.50
CA LEU A 80 1.44 7.64 4.22
C LEU A 80 1.19 7.61 5.74
N ARG A 81 0.72 8.72 6.33
CA ARG A 81 0.55 8.85 7.79
C ARG A 81 -0.86 8.51 8.29
N ARG A 82 -1.77 8.24 7.38
CA ARG A 82 -3.20 8.05 7.68
C ARG A 82 -3.65 6.60 7.62
N SER A 83 -2.72 5.66 7.52
CA SER A 83 -3.00 4.25 7.37
C SER A 83 -2.12 3.42 8.32
N ASP A 84 -2.42 2.14 8.47
CA ASP A 84 -1.86 1.25 9.51
C ASP A 84 -0.35 1.08 9.41
N HIS A 85 0.20 1.03 8.19
CA HIS A 85 1.63 0.88 7.95
C HIS A 85 2.48 1.95 8.65
N TYR A 86 1.92 3.14 8.89
CA TYR A 86 2.66 4.20 9.58
C TYR A 86 3.04 3.83 11.01
N SER A 87 2.19 3.09 11.71
CA SER A 87 2.48 2.60 13.07
C SER A 87 3.69 1.68 13.10
N PHE A 88 3.85 0.82 12.08
CA PHE A 88 5.02 -0.05 11.93
C PHE A 88 6.29 0.73 11.56
N MET A 89 6.17 1.73 10.68
CA MET A 89 7.30 2.63 10.38
C MET A 89 7.84 3.33 11.62
N GLN A 90 6.94 3.80 12.50
CA GLN A 90 7.32 4.48 13.73
C GLN A 90 8.16 3.62 14.68
N ILE A 91 7.99 2.31 14.66
CA ILE A 91 8.82 1.37 15.41
C ILE A 91 10.02 0.84 14.62
N GLY A 92 10.26 1.34 13.40
CA GLY A 92 11.41 1.02 12.56
C GLY A 92 11.27 -0.21 11.69
N VAL A 93 10.05 -0.73 11.50
CA VAL A 93 9.77 -1.82 10.55
C VAL A 93 9.54 -1.21 9.16
N PRO A 94 10.27 -1.63 8.11
CA PRO A 94 9.99 -1.21 6.74
C PRO A 94 8.57 -1.56 6.35
N SER A 95 7.81 -0.56 5.93
CA SER A 95 6.37 -0.74 5.69
C SER A 95 5.93 0.05 4.47
N THR A 96 4.87 -0.43 3.82
CA THR A 96 4.27 0.23 2.65
C THR A 96 2.77 -0.03 2.57
N GLY A 97 2.10 0.77 1.76
CA GLY A 97 0.74 0.53 1.29
C GLY A 97 0.69 0.70 -0.22
N PHE A 98 -0.29 0.04 -0.85
CA PHE A 98 -0.49 0.10 -2.29
C PHE A 98 -1.82 0.73 -2.65
N ILE A 99 -1.83 1.43 -3.79
CA ILE A 99 -3.04 2.00 -4.40
C ILE A 99 -2.96 1.70 -5.90
N PHE A 100 -4.08 1.31 -6.51
CA PHE A 100 -4.15 1.23 -7.98
C PHE A 100 -3.85 2.59 -8.58
N GLY A 101 -2.74 2.67 -9.30
CA GLY A 101 -2.20 3.91 -9.84
C GLY A 101 -2.80 4.24 -11.21
N TYR A 102 -2.68 5.49 -11.59
CA TYR A 102 -3.07 6.03 -12.90
C TYR A 102 -2.08 7.09 -13.36
N GLU A 103 -2.10 7.41 -14.64
CA GLU A 103 -1.43 8.59 -15.17
C GLU A 103 -2.40 9.76 -15.24
N LYS A 104 -1.88 10.95 -14.95
CA LYS A 104 -2.67 12.19 -15.03
C LYS A 104 -3.19 12.41 -16.46
N GLY A 105 -4.47 12.75 -16.56
CA GLY A 105 -5.15 12.98 -17.85
C GLY A 105 -5.67 11.72 -18.54
N THR A 106 -5.55 10.55 -17.91
CA THR A 106 -6.03 9.28 -18.49
C THR A 106 -7.48 8.96 -18.10
N PRO A 107 -8.14 8.05 -18.83
CA PRO A 107 -9.45 7.53 -18.43
C PRO A 107 -9.44 6.87 -17.05
N GLU A 108 -8.36 6.21 -16.69
CA GLU A 108 -8.18 5.58 -15.37
C GLU A 108 -8.22 6.62 -14.25
N GLU A 109 -7.61 7.80 -14.42
CA GLU A 109 -7.75 8.90 -13.48
C GLU A 109 -9.20 9.34 -13.32
N ALA A 110 -9.91 9.52 -14.44
CA ALA A 110 -11.32 9.93 -14.39
C ALA A 110 -12.21 8.92 -13.65
N VAL A 111 -11.97 7.61 -13.87
CA VAL A 111 -12.66 6.53 -13.14
C VAL A 111 -12.34 6.59 -11.66
N TYR A 112 -11.07 6.73 -11.29
CA TYR A 112 -10.61 6.81 -9.91
C TYR A 112 -11.23 8.01 -9.18
N ARG A 113 -11.19 9.21 -9.78
CA ARG A 113 -11.74 10.42 -9.17
C ARG A 113 -13.25 10.37 -9.01
N ARG A 114 -13.96 9.81 -10.00
CA ARG A 114 -15.40 9.61 -9.92
C ARG A 114 -15.75 8.66 -8.77
N TRP A 115 -15.04 7.55 -8.65
CA TRP A 115 -15.26 6.60 -7.55
C TRP A 115 -15.07 7.28 -6.18
N TYR A 116 -14.03 8.10 -6.04
CA TYR A 116 -13.77 8.86 -4.81
C TYR A 116 -14.90 9.85 -4.50
N ALA A 117 -15.41 10.56 -5.50
CA ALA A 117 -16.45 11.56 -5.32
C ALA A 117 -17.81 10.96 -5.00
N GLU A 118 -18.13 9.81 -5.61
CA GLU A 118 -19.50 9.26 -5.58
C GLU A 118 -19.65 8.13 -4.56
N ARG A 119 -18.58 7.39 -4.24
CA ARG A 119 -18.69 6.16 -3.46
C ARG A 119 -17.87 6.16 -2.16
N TYR A 120 -16.68 6.72 -2.17
CA TYR A 120 -15.79 6.66 -1.02
C TYR A 120 -16.43 7.27 0.24
N HIS A 121 -16.50 6.47 1.32
CA HIS A 121 -17.13 6.85 2.58
C HIS A 121 -18.59 7.35 2.44
N SER A 122 -19.34 6.76 1.54
CA SER A 122 -20.76 7.04 1.32
C SER A 122 -21.59 5.77 1.37
N PRO A 123 -22.92 5.85 1.45
CA PRO A 123 -23.80 4.68 1.34
C PRO A 123 -23.68 3.94 0.00
N ALA A 124 -23.14 4.57 -1.04
CA ALA A 124 -22.88 3.94 -2.34
C ALA A 124 -21.61 3.05 -2.34
N ASP A 125 -20.83 3.05 -1.26
CA ASP A 125 -19.75 2.09 -1.04
C ASP A 125 -20.35 0.77 -0.53
N ASP A 126 -21.04 0.08 -1.41
CA ASP A 126 -21.79 -1.16 -1.19
C ASP A 126 -21.26 -2.32 -2.05
N ILE A 127 -21.93 -3.46 -2.03
CA ILE A 127 -21.54 -4.65 -2.79
C ILE A 127 -21.62 -4.49 -4.31
N ASN A 128 -22.26 -3.43 -4.83
CA ASN A 128 -22.39 -3.14 -6.26
C ASN A 128 -21.25 -2.21 -6.75
N GLN A 129 -20.08 -2.31 -6.17
CA GLN A 129 -18.89 -1.57 -6.61
C GLN A 129 -18.50 -1.95 -8.03
N PRO A 130 -18.04 -0.98 -8.85
CA PRO A 130 -17.35 -1.32 -10.08
C PRO A 130 -16.15 -2.22 -9.74
N TRP A 131 -15.99 -3.27 -10.55
CA TRP A 131 -14.97 -4.29 -10.29
C TRP A 131 -14.35 -4.76 -11.60
N ASP A 132 -13.03 -4.90 -11.63
CA ASP A 132 -12.25 -5.48 -12.71
C ASP A 132 -11.59 -6.78 -12.19
N PRO A 133 -12.22 -7.96 -12.38
CA PRO A 133 -11.69 -9.22 -11.87
C PRO A 133 -10.30 -9.56 -12.38
N PRO A 134 -9.96 -9.36 -13.67
CA PRO A 134 -8.59 -9.55 -14.15
C PRO A 134 -7.55 -8.68 -13.43
N ALA A 135 -7.88 -7.42 -13.14
CA ALA A 135 -6.98 -6.52 -12.41
C ALA A 135 -6.77 -6.97 -10.97
N ALA A 136 -7.84 -7.44 -10.32
CA ALA A 136 -7.77 -8.00 -8.97
C ALA A 136 -6.93 -9.28 -8.94
N ALA A 137 -7.14 -10.21 -9.89
CA ALA A 137 -6.35 -11.43 -10.01
C ALA A 137 -4.86 -11.11 -10.22
N LYS A 138 -4.55 -10.20 -11.14
CA LYS A 138 -3.17 -9.75 -11.38
C LYS A 138 -2.53 -9.14 -10.14
N PHE A 139 -3.28 -8.38 -9.34
CA PHE A 139 -2.78 -7.85 -8.07
C PHE A 139 -2.50 -8.97 -7.07
N ASN A 140 -3.39 -9.96 -6.95
CA ASN A 140 -3.19 -11.09 -6.05
C ASN A 140 -1.94 -11.90 -6.42
N ASP A 141 -1.70 -12.12 -7.70
CA ASP A 141 -0.48 -12.79 -8.20
C ASP A 141 0.77 -11.97 -7.85
N PHE A 142 0.72 -10.65 -8.09
CA PHE A 142 1.80 -9.74 -7.70
C PHE A 142 2.07 -9.81 -6.19
N PHE A 143 1.03 -9.72 -5.38
CA PHE A 143 1.16 -9.74 -3.93
C PHE A 143 1.72 -11.06 -3.42
N ASN A 144 1.25 -12.19 -3.95
CA ASN A 144 1.79 -13.51 -3.62
C ASN A 144 3.28 -13.61 -3.96
N ASN A 145 3.67 -13.18 -5.16
CA ASN A 145 5.07 -13.18 -5.58
C ASN A 145 5.93 -12.28 -4.69
N LEU A 146 5.41 -11.11 -4.30
CA LEU A 146 6.11 -10.20 -3.38
C LEU A 146 6.33 -10.83 -2.00
N VAL A 147 5.29 -11.46 -1.44
CA VAL A 147 5.40 -12.13 -0.13
C VAL A 147 6.42 -13.27 -0.21
N MET A 148 6.38 -14.07 -1.28
CA MET A 148 7.34 -15.16 -1.49
C MET A 148 8.77 -14.66 -1.67
N GLU A 149 8.97 -13.57 -2.42
CA GLU A 149 10.29 -12.94 -2.58
C GLU A 149 10.85 -12.45 -1.24
N LEU A 150 10.03 -11.76 -0.45
CA LEU A 150 10.43 -11.26 0.86
C LEU A 150 10.70 -12.37 1.88
N ALA A 151 9.86 -13.41 1.88
CA ALA A 151 9.98 -14.53 2.83
C ALA A 151 11.23 -15.38 2.57
N ASN A 152 11.68 -15.46 1.32
CA ASN A 152 12.85 -16.25 0.92
C ASN A 152 14.12 -15.40 0.72
N ALA A 153 14.05 -14.09 0.88
CA ALA A 153 15.20 -13.21 0.72
C ALA A 153 16.26 -13.52 1.78
N PRO A 154 17.56 -13.57 1.41
CA PRO A 154 18.64 -13.76 2.38
C PRO A 154 18.76 -12.59 3.36
N ASP A 155 18.45 -11.40 2.89
CA ASP A 155 18.52 -10.16 3.66
C ASP A 155 17.14 -9.57 3.90
N ARG A 156 16.94 -9.03 5.09
CA ARG A 156 15.70 -8.34 5.44
C ARG A 156 15.64 -6.95 4.80
N PRO A 157 14.45 -6.47 4.43
CA PRO A 157 14.29 -5.07 4.08
C PRO A 157 14.79 -4.15 5.21
N HIS A 158 15.44 -3.07 4.82
CA HIS A 158 15.94 -2.06 5.76
C HIS A 158 15.72 -0.65 5.21
N TRP A 159 15.71 0.32 6.11
CA TRP A 159 15.61 1.73 5.75
C TRP A 159 16.89 2.20 5.05
N LYS A 160 16.76 2.97 4.00
CA LYS A 160 17.88 3.55 3.28
C LYS A 160 18.50 4.69 4.09
N ALA A 161 19.79 4.94 3.85
CA ALA A 161 20.47 6.09 4.44
C ALA A 161 19.73 7.39 4.04
N GLY A 162 19.44 8.23 5.02
CA GLY A 162 18.70 9.48 4.82
C GLY A 162 17.17 9.34 4.94
N SER A 163 16.64 8.14 5.10
CA SER A 163 15.21 7.95 5.42
C SER A 163 14.90 8.55 6.79
N SER A 164 13.76 9.24 6.88
CA SER A 164 13.25 9.78 8.16
C SER A 164 12.87 8.69 9.17
N PHE A 165 12.79 7.44 8.73
CA PHE A 165 12.45 6.26 9.53
C PHE A 165 13.67 5.43 9.91
N ALA A 166 14.84 5.70 9.34
CA ALA A 166 16.09 5.09 9.76
C ALA A 166 16.44 5.56 11.19
N LYS A 167 16.52 4.61 12.12
CA LYS A 167 16.90 4.86 13.53
C LYS A 167 18.23 4.22 13.83
#